data_45f36200808030225f00736e3fcd6428
#
_entry.id   45f36200808030225f00736e3fcd6428
#
_cell.length_a   1.000
_cell.length_b   1.000
_cell.length_c   1.000
_cell.angle_alpha   90.00
_cell.angle_beta   90.00
_cell.angle_gamma   90.00
#
_symmetry.space_group_name_H-M   'P 1'
#
loop_
_entity.id
_entity.type
_entity.pdbx_description
1 polymer ?
#
loop_
_entity_poly.entity_id
_entity_poly.type
_entity_poly.pdbx_seq_one_letter_code
_entity_poly.pdbx_strand_id
1 'polypeptide(L)'
;MVRVRSPRYGRKLDDFTVGAVYAHPWDVTVDEGMLALFAASFQDALPTYASRVAARSVGLRDRPVSPLLLLNLGISFSVHDVSEQAIAHLAYTDVRFPAACYPGDTLRASSLVIGKKPVSTGDKGVVHVRTQVVNQDGLLVCSFERKALVPPGRVAERPEDAPHAVAQPDAPPGRLPKELDGPLPPPARQGGFACAWDDFEVGDVITHEVGRTIGDSEHMQLATLLRNSHPLHVDEQYSRSSSFAKTRVVHGGLVLSWVLALSSRDTAGCGVWDLGLDEGAHPSGVLAGDTLFAASKVIAREEAKSGAGSVTFRLVGVKNTPPRALLDQGADLFTPELGKAEGRVKEKVVEITRTLLLRRRS
;
A
#
# COMPACT_ATOMS: atom_id res chain seq x y z
N MET A 1 37.04 -12.68 27.42
CA MET A 1 35.60 -12.32 27.55
C MET A 1 34.99 -12.26 26.17
N VAL A 2 33.84 -12.93 25.98
CA VAL A 2 33.05 -12.84 24.74
C VAL A 2 32.36 -11.48 24.74
N ARG A 3 32.53 -10.68 23.66
CA ARG A 3 31.80 -9.41 23.49
C ARG A 3 30.44 -9.72 22.81
N VAL A 4 29.38 -9.66 23.58
CA VAL A 4 28.00 -9.78 23.04
C VAL A 4 27.53 -8.40 22.59
N ARG A 5 26.99 -8.33 21.37
CA ARG A 5 26.36 -7.11 20.81
C ARG A 5 24.88 -7.44 20.48
N SER A 6 23.98 -6.53 20.81
CA SER A 6 22.55 -6.67 20.56
C SER A 6 22.03 -5.39 19.88
N PRO A 7 22.35 -5.19 18.59
CA PRO A 7 21.90 -4.00 17.87
C PRO A 7 20.38 -3.96 17.79
N ARG A 8 19.81 -2.78 17.89
CA ARG A 8 18.38 -2.52 17.78
C ARG A 8 18.10 -1.61 16.60
N TYR A 9 17.02 -1.89 15.91
CA TYR A 9 16.61 -1.15 14.72
C TYR A 9 15.36 -0.30 15.02
N GLY A 10 14.99 0.55 14.07
CA GLY A 10 13.92 1.51 14.21
C GLY A 10 14.29 2.70 15.09
N ARG A 11 13.32 3.58 15.28
CA ARG A 11 13.44 4.78 16.09
C ARG A 11 12.25 4.91 17.03
N LYS A 12 12.51 5.51 18.19
CA LYS A 12 11.48 6.05 19.07
C LYS A 12 11.32 7.55 18.82
N LEU A 13 10.35 8.18 19.44
CA LEU A 13 9.97 9.57 19.15
C LEU A 13 11.14 10.56 19.18
N ASP A 14 12.05 10.43 20.17
CA ASP A 14 13.15 11.39 20.37
C ASP A 14 14.34 11.14 19.43
N ASP A 15 14.36 10.01 18.73
CA ASP A 15 15.36 9.72 17.69
C ASP A 15 15.02 10.37 16.34
N PHE A 16 13.79 10.83 16.15
CA PHE A 16 13.40 11.49 14.91
C PHE A 16 13.70 12.99 14.98
N THR A 17 14.23 13.55 13.89
CA THR A 17 14.43 14.97 13.68
C THR A 17 13.61 15.42 12.47
N VAL A 18 12.74 16.40 12.63
CA VAL A 18 11.96 16.97 11.51
C VAL A 18 12.94 17.60 10.50
N GLY A 19 12.75 17.32 9.22
CA GLY A 19 13.66 17.70 8.14
C GLY A 19 14.79 16.71 7.87
N ALA A 20 15.03 15.73 8.76
CA ALA A 20 16.03 14.70 8.51
C ALA A 20 15.56 13.71 7.44
N VAL A 21 16.50 13.26 6.60
CA VAL A 21 16.28 12.21 5.59
C VAL A 21 17.07 10.97 6.00
N TYR A 22 16.39 9.85 6.08
CA TYR A 22 16.98 8.54 6.39
C TYR A 22 16.99 7.66 5.14
N ALA A 23 18.19 7.31 4.66
CA ALA A 23 18.36 6.31 3.61
C ALA A 23 18.18 4.91 4.21
N HIS A 24 17.38 4.08 3.57
CA HIS A 24 17.11 2.73 4.05
C HIS A 24 18.17 1.75 3.52
N PRO A 25 18.54 0.69 4.30
CA PRO A 25 19.70 -0.15 4.00
C PRO A 25 19.44 -1.18 2.88
N TRP A 26 18.40 -1.02 2.09
CA TRP A 26 18.02 -1.95 1.05
C TRP A 26 18.35 -1.44 -0.35
N ASP A 27 18.91 -2.34 -1.14
CA ASP A 27 19.20 -2.20 -2.57
C ASP A 27 18.73 -3.51 -3.22
N VAL A 28 17.53 -3.50 -3.82
CA VAL A 28 16.85 -4.73 -4.24
C VAL A 28 16.48 -4.66 -5.72
N THR A 29 17.03 -5.59 -6.50
CA THR A 29 16.62 -5.78 -7.89
C THR A 29 15.29 -6.53 -7.93
N VAL A 30 14.28 -5.94 -8.59
CA VAL A 30 12.98 -6.56 -8.84
C VAL A 30 13.09 -7.39 -10.10
N ASP A 31 12.89 -8.69 -9.98
CA ASP A 31 12.96 -9.64 -11.09
C ASP A 31 11.59 -10.22 -11.50
N GLU A 32 11.57 -10.96 -12.61
CA GLU A 32 10.36 -11.62 -13.11
C GLU A 32 9.80 -12.67 -12.13
N GLY A 33 10.65 -13.30 -11.32
CA GLY A 33 10.23 -14.27 -10.29
C GLY A 33 9.42 -13.58 -9.19
N MET A 34 9.91 -12.44 -8.70
CA MET A 34 9.21 -11.62 -7.71
C MET A 34 7.86 -11.13 -8.25
N LEU A 35 7.82 -10.65 -9.51
CA LEU A 35 6.58 -10.23 -10.15
C LEU A 35 5.59 -11.38 -10.32
N ALA A 36 6.06 -12.55 -10.75
CA ALA A 36 5.21 -13.71 -10.94
C ALA A 36 4.59 -14.20 -9.63
N LEU A 37 5.39 -14.30 -8.57
CA LEU A 37 4.90 -14.69 -7.26
C LEU A 37 3.89 -13.66 -6.70
N PHE A 38 4.19 -12.37 -6.80
CA PHE A 38 3.29 -11.31 -6.36
C PHE A 38 1.98 -11.32 -7.15
N ALA A 39 2.04 -11.41 -8.48
CA ALA A 39 0.85 -11.46 -9.33
C ALA A 39 -0.03 -12.70 -9.04
N ALA A 40 0.58 -13.87 -8.84
CA ALA A 40 -0.15 -15.11 -8.49
C ALA A 40 -0.82 -15.00 -7.12
N SER A 41 -0.18 -14.34 -6.15
CA SER A 41 -0.69 -14.21 -4.78
C SER A 41 -1.86 -13.24 -4.66
N PHE A 42 -1.87 -12.16 -5.45
CA PHE A 42 -2.90 -11.12 -5.34
C PHE A 42 -3.95 -11.18 -6.46
N GLN A 43 -3.57 -11.61 -7.67
CA GLN A 43 -4.48 -11.70 -8.83
C GLN A 43 -5.14 -10.36 -9.19
N ASP A 44 -4.36 -9.26 -9.13
CA ASP A 44 -4.85 -7.94 -9.55
C ASP A 44 -5.25 -7.99 -11.03
N ALA A 45 -6.49 -7.60 -11.32
CA ALA A 45 -7.09 -7.69 -12.64
C ALA A 45 -6.70 -6.52 -13.58
N LEU A 46 -5.92 -5.53 -13.11
CA LEU A 46 -5.52 -4.40 -13.95
C LEU A 46 -4.61 -4.87 -15.10
N PRO A 47 -5.05 -4.72 -16.37
CA PRO A 47 -4.42 -5.44 -17.49
C PRO A 47 -2.96 -5.08 -17.74
N THR A 48 -2.55 -3.84 -17.49
CA THR A 48 -1.17 -3.37 -17.73
C THR A 48 -0.15 -4.05 -16.80
N TYR A 49 -0.57 -4.49 -15.62
CA TYR A 49 0.30 -5.22 -14.68
C TYR A 49 0.25 -6.73 -14.86
N ALA A 50 -0.77 -7.23 -15.59
CA ALA A 50 -0.94 -8.65 -15.84
C ALA A 50 -0.36 -9.10 -17.20
N SER A 51 -0.43 -8.24 -18.22
CA SER A 51 -0.16 -8.60 -19.62
C SER A 51 0.80 -7.65 -20.32
N ARG A 52 1.89 -8.20 -20.86
CA ARG A 52 2.81 -7.44 -21.76
C ARG A 52 2.11 -6.86 -22.97
N VAL A 53 1.15 -7.60 -23.52
CA VAL A 53 0.37 -7.15 -24.70
C VAL A 53 -0.48 -5.94 -24.32
N ALA A 54 -1.15 -5.99 -23.18
CA ALA A 54 -1.95 -4.88 -22.69
C ALA A 54 -1.09 -3.66 -22.33
N ALA A 55 0.04 -3.85 -21.67
CA ALA A 55 0.97 -2.77 -21.34
C ALA A 55 1.49 -2.04 -22.59
N ARG A 56 1.95 -2.82 -23.58
CA ARG A 56 2.46 -2.26 -24.85
C ARG A 56 1.36 -1.56 -25.68
N SER A 57 0.12 -2.03 -25.59
CA SER A 57 -1.00 -1.40 -26.29
C SER A 57 -1.32 0.02 -25.80
N VAL A 58 -0.91 0.38 -24.61
CA VAL A 58 -1.10 1.72 -24.04
C VAL A 58 0.17 2.59 -24.06
N GLY A 59 1.26 2.10 -24.66
CA GLY A 59 2.50 2.86 -24.84
C GLY A 59 3.62 2.50 -23.86
N LEU A 60 3.40 1.61 -22.91
CA LEU A 60 4.47 1.14 -22.03
C LEU A 60 5.43 0.19 -22.77
N ARG A 61 6.72 0.24 -22.47
CA ARG A 61 7.72 -0.61 -23.15
C ARG A 61 7.56 -2.11 -22.88
N ASP A 62 7.08 -2.45 -21.70
CA ASP A 62 6.79 -3.83 -21.25
C ASP A 62 5.79 -3.82 -20.09
N ARG A 63 5.50 -5.01 -19.52
CA ARG A 63 4.72 -5.16 -18.30
C ARG A 63 5.48 -4.52 -17.13
N PRO A 64 4.96 -3.44 -16.53
CA PRO A 64 5.63 -2.80 -15.40
C PRO A 64 5.45 -3.61 -14.10
N VAL A 65 6.27 -3.27 -13.12
CA VAL A 65 6.10 -3.72 -11.73
C VAL A 65 4.78 -3.15 -11.19
N SER A 66 4.00 -4.00 -10.53
CA SER A 66 2.74 -3.55 -9.91
C SER A 66 2.99 -2.42 -8.91
N PRO A 67 2.20 -1.33 -8.93
CA PRO A 67 2.26 -0.27 -7.93
C PRO A 67 2.14 -0.78 -6.49
N LEU A 68 1.35 -1.83 -6.27
CA LEU A 68 1.21 -2.44 -4.94
C LEU A 68 2.50 -3.11 -4.48
N LEU A 69 3.26 -3.72 -5.40
CA LEU A 69 4.58 -4.26 -5.07
C LEU A 69 5.56 -3.14 -4.72
N LEU A 70 5.58 -2.05 -5.49
CA LEU A 70 6.42 -0.87 -5.20
C LEU A 70 6.12 -0.26 -3.84
N LEU A 71 4.83 -0.06 -3.53
CA LEU A 71 4.40 0.47 -2.24
C LEU A 71 4.84 -0.44 -1.08
N ASN A 72 4.60 -1.75 -1.20
CA ASN A 72 4.98 -2.72 -0.18
C ASN A 72 6.49 -2.79 0.05
N LEU A 73 7.29 -2.75 -1.02
CA LEU A 73 8.75 -2.68 -0.90
C LEU A 73 9.19 -1.38 -0.20
N GLY A 74 8.63 -0.24 -0.59
CA GLY A 74 8.93 1.04 0.04
C GLY A 74 8.59 1.09 1.53
N ILE A 75 7.44 0.54 1.91
CA ILE A 75 7.05 0.37 3.32
C ILE A 75 8.07 -0.52 4.05
N SER A 76 8.37 -1.68 3.48
CA SER A 76 9.25 -2.68 4.09
C SER A 76 10.70 -2.20 4.22
N PHE A 77 11.24 -1.52 3.21
CA PHE A 77 12.59 -0.94 3.27
C PHE A 77 12.73 0.06 4.42
N SER A 78 11.67 0.80 4.70
CA SER A 78 11.66 1.80 5.77
C SER A 78 11.42 1.23 7.18
N VAL A 79 11.17 -0.08 7.33
CA VAL A 79 10.92 -0.67 8.65
C VAL A 79 12.12 -0.49 9.57
N HIS A 80 13.33 -0.84 9.12
CA HIS A 80 14.57 -0.75 9.91
C HIS A 80 14.82 0.63 10.54
N ASP A 81 14.42 1.70 9.86
CA ASP A 81 14.71 3.06 10.30
C ASP A 81 13.50 3.74 10.93
N VAL A 82 12.30 3.47 10.43
CA VAL A 82 11.12 4.24 10.78
C VAL A 82 10.17 3.48 11.70
N SER A 83 9.88 2.21 11.43
CA SER A 83 8.72 1.56 12.05
C SER A 83 8.98 0.27 12.80
N GLU A 84 10.22 -0.20 12.95
CA GLU A 84 10.48 -1.44 13.71
C GLU A 84 10.15 -1.29 15.22
N GLN A 85 10.20 -0.06 15.74
CA GLN A 85 9.73 0.25 17.09
C GLN A 85 8.27 0.76 17.12
N ALA A 86 7.58 0.79 15.98
CA ALA A 86 6.24 1.34 15.93
C ALA A 86 5.23 0.43 16.64
N ILE A 87 4.32 1.07 17.37
CA ILE A 87 3.18 0.44 18.04
C ILE A 87 2.08 0.14 17.02
N ALA A 88 1.88 1.05 16.06
CA ALA A 88 0.87 0.93 15.01
C ALA A 88 1.19 1.81 13.81
N HIS A 89 0.73 1.38 12.65
CA HIS A 89 0.62 2.20 11.45
C HIS A 89 -0.75 2.88 11.44
N LEU A 90 -0.79 4.21 11.31
CA LEU A 90 -2.03 4.98 11.46
C LEU A 90 -2.66 5.35 10.11
N ALA A 91 -1.86 5.78 9.14
CA ALA A 91 -2.39 6.27 7.87
C ALA A 91 -1.39 6.17 6.71
N TYR A 92 -1.96 5.99 5.50
CA TYR A 92 -1.32 6.26 4.21
C TYR A 92 -1.97 7.49 3.60
N THR A 93 -1.16 8.41 3.10
CA THR A 93 -1.65 9.59 2.38
C THR A 93 -0.75 9.88 1.18
N ASP A 94 -1.30 10.51 0.16
CA ASP A 94 -0.57 10.98 -1.02
C ASP A 94 0.32 9.91 -1.68
N VAL A 95 -0.20 8.69 -1.83
CA VAL A 95 0.52 7.61 -2.52
C VAL A 95 0.46 7.84 -4.02
N ARG A 96 1.62 7.87 -4.69
CA ARG A 96 1.78 8.15 -6.12
C ARG A 96 2.75 7.20 -6.78
N PHE A 97 2.50 6.94 -8.07
CA PHE A 97 3.32 6.09 -8.93
C PHE A 97 3.68 6.85 -10.21
N PRO A 98 4.60 7.83 -10.13
CA PRO A 98 4.82 8.82 -11.19
C PRO A 98 5.56 8.29 -12.42
N ALA A 99 6.20 7.13 -12.31
CA ALA A 99 6.92 6.50 -13.41
C ALA A 99 6.78 4.98 -13.37
N ALA A 100 6.87 4.35 -14.53
CA ALA A 100 6.87 2.90 -14.64
C ALA A 100 8.23 2.33 -14.20
N CYS A 101 8.18 1.30 -13.35
CA CYS A 101 9.31 0.46 -12.97
C CYS A 101 9.20 -0.87 -13.70
N TYR A 102 10.31 -1.46 -14.08
CA TYR A 102 10.33 -2.70 -14.85
C TYR A 102 11.21 -3.78 -14.21
N PRO A 103 10.99 -5.06 -14.52
CA PRO A 103 11.92 -6.12 -14.12
C PRO A 103 13.35 -5.80 -14.55
N GLY A 104 14.30 -6.00 -13.64
CA GLY A 104 15.70 -5.60 -13.79
C GLY A 104 16.04 -4.27 -13.13
N ASP A 105 15.07 -3.43 -12.78
CA ASP A 105 15.32 -2.23 -12.00
C ASP A 105 15.73 -2.59 -10.56
N THR A 106 16.71 -1.85 -10.03
CA THR A 106 17.18 -1.98 -8.65
C THR A 106 16.66 -0.81 -7.83
N LEU A 107 15.88 -1.12 -6.80
CA LEU A 107 15.14 -0.14 -6.01
C LEU A 107 15.83 0.19 -4.70
N ARG A 108 15.82 1.47 -4.36
CA ARG A 108 16.23 2.04 -3.08
C ARG A 108 15.13 2.92 -2.53
N ALA A 109 15.12 3.13 -1.22
CA ALA A 109 14.19 4.07 -0.61
C ALA A 109 14.85 4.96 0.44
N SER A 110 14.25 6.14 0.62
CA SER A 110 14.60 7.06 1.71
C SER A 110 13.32 7.69 2.29
N SER A 111 13.38 8.09 3.56
CA SER A 111 12.26 8.75 4.24
C SER A 111 12.67 10.10 4.79
N LEU A 112 11.92 11.14 4.41
CA LEU A 112 11.99 12.47 5.00
C LEU A 112 11.02 12.55 6.18
N VAL A 113 11.47 13.00 7.34
CA VAL A 113 10.60 13.30 8.49
C VAL A 113 9.95 14.66 8.27
N ILE A 114 8.66 14.67 7.98
CA ILE A 114 7.90 15.89 7.71
C ILE A 114 7.14 16.40 8.95
N GLY A 115 7.04 15.58 9.99
CA GLY A 115 6.47 16.00 11.25
C GLY A 115 6.60 14.98 12.36
N LYS A 116 6.58 15.44 13.61
CA LYS A 116 6.41 14.59 14.78
C LYS A 116 5.60 15.33 15.85
N LYS A 117 4.78 14.58 16.58
CA LYS A 117 3.93 15.13 17.64
C LYS A 117 3.74 14.12 18.76
N PRO A 118 3.99 14.48 20.03
CA PRO A 118 3.58 13.65 21.16
C PRO A 118 2.04 13.58 21.22
N VAL A 119 1.51 12.44 21.67
CA VAL A 119 0.07 12.32 22.00
C VAL A 119 -0.19 12.98 23.35
N SER A 120 -1.43 13.41 23.57
CA SER A 120 -1.82 14.12 24.79
C SER A 120 -1.54 13.38 26.10
N THR A 121 -1.51 12.05 26.06
CA THR A 121 -1.17 11.18 27.20
C THR A 121 0.34 11.15 27.53
N GLY A 122 1.19 11.61 26.63
CA GLY A 122 2.66 11.65 26.79
C GLY A 122 3.38 10.30 26.71
N ASP A 123 2.65 9.21 26.60
CA ASP A 123 3.19 7.83 26.55
C ASP A 123 3.53 7.33 25.14
N LYS A 124 3.24 8.11 24.10
CA LYS A 124 3.44 7.81 22.68
C LYS A 124 3.62 9.07 21.88
N GLY A 125 4.05 8.92 20.63
CA GLY A 125 4.09 10.01 19.67
C GLY A 125 3.74 9.56 18.27
N VAL A 126 3.29 10.47 17.44
CA VAL A 126 3.05 10.26 16.02
C VAL A 126 4.21 10.84 15.24
N VAL A 127 4.81 10.03 14.38
CA VAL A 127 5.81 10.48 13.40
C VAL A 127 5.18 10.44 12.02
N HIS A 128 5.35 11.52 11.26
CA HIS A 128 4.90 11.66 9.88
C HIS A 128 6.12 11.70 8.96
N VAL A 129 6.19 10.75 8.04
CA VAL A 129 7.29 10.63 7.08
C VAL A 129 6.78 10.56 5.66
N ARG A 130 7.54 11.16 4.72
CA ARG A 130 7.39 10.93 3.29
C ARG A 130 8.48 9.96 2.85
N THR A 131 8.08 8.82 2.30
CA THR A 131 9.01 7.82 1.74
C THR A 131 8.97 7.88 0.22
N GLN A 132 10.14 7.87 -0.39
CA GLN A 132 10.32 7.83 -1.84
C GLN A 132 11.12 6.60 -2.22
N VAL A 133 10.69 5.91 -3.27
CA VAL A 133 11.36 4.76 -3.88
C VAL A 133 11.86 5.18 -5.25
N VAL A 134 13.15 5.02 -5.48
CA VAL A 134 13.81 5.33 -6.75
C VAL A 134 14.48 4.09 -7.32
N ASN A 135 14.64 4.02 -8.64
CA ASN A 135 15.44 2.99 -9.28
C ASN A 135 16.94 3.38 -9.32
N GLN A 136 17.79 2.56 -9.94
CA GLN A 136 19.24 2.76 -10.06
C GLN A 136 19.61 4.08 -10.77
N ASP A 137 18.74 4.60 -11.62
CA ASP A 137 18.93 5.83 -12.38
C ASP A 137 18.39 7.08 -11.65
N GLY A 138 17.90 6.90 -10.41
CA GLY A 138 17.28 7.97 -9.63
C GLY A 138 15.85 8.32 -10.06
N LEU A 139 15.24 7.54 -10.94
CA LEU A 139 13.86 7.74 -11.36
C LEU A 139 12.91 7.41 -10.20
N LEU A 140 12.08 8.37 -9.80
CA LEU A 140 11.07 8.19 -8.77
C LEU A 140 9.93 7.31 -9.28
N VAL A 141 9.76 6.12 -8.70
CA VAL A 141 8.75 5.13 -9.10
C VAL A 141 7.60 4.99 -8.12
N CYS A 142 7.82 5.37 -6.84
CA CYS A 142 6.76 5.42 -5.82
C CYS A 142 7.08 6.50 -4.79
N SER A 143 6.07 7.23 -4.36
CA SER A 143 6.14 8.17 -3.25
C SER A 143 4.89 8.04 -2.40
N PHE A 144 5.03 8.10 -1.08
CA PHE A 144 3.90 8.07 -0.17
C PHE A 144 4.23 8.72 1.17
N GLU A 145 3.21 9.24 1.83
CA GLU A 145 3.31 9.68 3.20
C GLU A 145 2.65 8.67 4.13
N ARG A 146 3.22 8.50 5.32
CA ARG A 146 2.63 7.66 6.35
C ARG A 146 2.81 8.23 7.75
N LYS A 147 1.86 7.89 8.62
CA LYS A 147 1.92 8.21 10.04
C LYS A 147 2.09 6.93 10.84
N ALA A 148 3.08 6.91 11.70
CA ALA A 148 3.36 5.80 12.61
C ALA A 148 3.24 6.26 14.06
N LEU A 149 2.62 5.44 14.90
CA LEU A 149 2.59 5.62 16.35
C LEU A 149 3.82 4.94 16.95
N VAL A 150 4.65 5.70 17.63
CA VAL A 150 5.92 5.21 18.19
C VAL A 150 5.99 5.47 19.70
N PRO A 151 6.75 4.65 20.46
CA PRO A 151 6.97 4.91 21.88
C PRO A 151 7.84 6.16 22.09
N PRO A 152 7.79 6.79 23.27
CA PRO A 152 8.65 7.90 23.63
C PRO A 152 10.09 7.43 23.89
N GLY A 153 11.02 8.37 24.01
CA GLY A 153 12.43 8.11 24.32
C GLY A 153 13.28 7.79 23.11
N ARG A 154 14.43 7.15 23.35
CA ARG A 154 15.46 6.78 22.36
C ARG A 154 15.72 5.28 22.36
N VAL A 155 16.16 4.77 21.20
CA VAL A 155 16.65 3.40 21.07
C VAL A 155 18.14 3.38 21.44
N ALA A 156 18.50 2.55 22.45
CA ALA A 156 19.88 2.30 22.80
C ALA A 156 20.53 1.32 21.81
N GLU A 157 21.83 1.48 21.56
CA GLU A 157 22.64 0.58 20.70
C GLU A 157 22.10 0.40 19.27
N ARG A 158 21.44 1.43 18.73
CA ARG A 158 20.99 1.44 17.34
C ARG A 158 22.19 1.52 16.39
N PRO A 159 22.17 0.82 15.23
CA PRO A 159 23.17 1.03 14.18
C PRO A 159 23.20 2.48 13.69
N GLU A 160 24.35 2.91 13.20
CA GLU A 160 24.48 4.22 12.56
C GLU A 160 23.55 4.32 11.32
N ASP A 161 23.10 5.52 11.03
CA ASP A 161 22.29 5.79 9.85
C ASP A 161 23.13 5.58 8.58
N ALA A 162 22.49 5.10 7.51
CA ALA A 162 23.16 4.95 6.23
C ALA A 162 23.69 6.32 5.73
N PRO A 163 24.95 6.40 5.27
CA PRO A 163 25.61 7.68 5.02
C PRO A 163 25.07 8.48 3.83
N HIS A 164 24.23 7.90 2.98
CA HIS A 164 23.78 8.52 1.72
C HIS A 164 22.26 8.58 1.64
N ALA A 165 21.69 9.59 2.28
CA ALA A 165 20.29 9.93 2.04
C ALA A 165 20.12 10.51 0.62
N VAL A 166 19.22 9.95 -0.16
CA VAL A 166 18.81 10.53 -1.44
C VAL A 166 18.06 11.83 -1.15
N ALA A 167 18.47 12.93 -1.79
CA ALA A 167 17.76 14.20 -1.67
C ALA A 167 16.32 14.02 -2.17
N GLN A 168 15.35 14.39 -1.35
CA GLN A 168 13.94 14.32 -1.73
C GLN A 168 13.47 15.68 -2.25
N PRO A 169 12.78 15.72 -3.41
CA PRO A 169 12.21 16.97 -3.90
C PRO A 169 11.08 17.46 -2.96
N ASP A 170 10.98 18.80 -2.79
CA ASP A 170 9.95 19.42 -1.95
C ASP A 170 8.55 19.31 -2.58
N ALA A 171 8.50 19.38 -3.91
CA ALA A 171 7.24 19.28 -4.63
C ALA A 171 6.75 17.83 -4.76
N PRO A 172 5.45 17.56 -4.58
CA PRO A 172 4.92 16.24 -4.80
C PRO A 172 5.05 15.86 -6.28
N PRO A 173 5.39 14.58 -6.57
CA PRO A 173 5.54 14.10 -7.94
C PRO A 173 4.21 14.08 -8.70
N GLY A 174 4.27 14.00 -10.03
CA GLY A 174 3.11 13.70 -10.88
C GLY A 174 2.45 12.36 -10.53
N ARG A 175 1.32 12.07 -11.15
CA ARG A 175 0.55 10.84 -10.91
C ARG A 175 0.58 9.85 -12.09
N LEU A 176 1.10 10.25 -13.23
CA LEU A 176 1.07 9.47 -14.46
C LEU A 176 2.48 9.38 -15.08
N PRO A 177 2.93 8.18 -15.49
CA PRO A 177 4.14 8.02 -16.28
C PRO A 177 4.05 8.78 -17.61
N LYS A 178 5.17 9.38 -18.05
CA LYS A 178 5.24 10.14 -19.30
C LYS A 178 4.87 9.29 -20.53
N GLU A 179 5.15 8.01 -20.51
CA GLU A 179 4.80 7.05 -21.56
C GLU A 179 3.29 6.98 -21.80
N LEU A 180 2.50 7.37 -20.82
CA LEU A 180 1.04 7.35 -20.86
C LEU A 180 0.42 8.73 -21.18
N ASP A 181 1.20 9.74 -21.59
CA ASP A 181 0.68 11.09 -21.91
C ASP A 181 -0.14 11.13 -23.22
N GLY A 182 0.06 10.16 -24.12
CA GLY A 182 -0.66 10.07 -25.40
C GLY A 182 -2.12 9.63 -25.29
N PRO A 183 -2.90 9.72 -26.39
CA PRO A 183 -4.26 9.18 -26.45
C PRO A 183 -4.22 7.67 -26.24
N LEU A 184 -5.24 7.14 -25.55
CA LEU A 184 -5.33 5.71 -25.26
C LEU A 184 -6.29 5.01 -26.23
N PRO A 185 -5.91 3.86 -26.80
CA PRO A 185 -6.80 3.08 -27.64
C PRO A 185 -7.94 2.48 -26.79
N PRO A 186 -9.10 2.18 -27.40
CA PRO A 186 -10.16 1.44 -26.72
C PRO A 186 -9.63 0.07 -26.27
N PRO A 187 -10.20 -0.54 -25.24
CA PRO A 187 -9.75 -1.83 -24.74
C PRO A 187 -9.96 -2.92 -25.84
N ALA A 188 -8.90 -3.68 -26.12
CA ALA A 188 -8.95 -4.76 -27.12
C ALA A 188 -9.88 -5.91 -26.73
N ARG A 189 -10.11 -6.09 -25.42
CA ARG A 189 -11.11 -6.99 -24.83
C ARG A 189 -11.76 -6.28 -23.66
N GLN A 190 -13.10 -6.25 -23.68
CA GLN A 190 -13.84 -5.98 -22.46
C GLN A 190 -13.94 -7.31 -21.71
N GLY A 191 -13.48 -7.35 -20.47
CA GLY A 191 -13.73 -8.49 -19.59
C GLY A 191 -15.23 -8.72 -19.45
N GLY A 192 -15.65 -9.88 -18.94
CA GLY A 192 -17.06 -10.21 -18.75
C GLY A 192 -17.82 -9.30 -17.76
N PHE A 193 -17.13 -8.31 -17.19
CA PHE A 193 -17.67 -7.30 -16.27
C PHE A 193 -17.55 -5.91 -16.89
N ALA A 194 -18.63 -5.11 -16.74
CA ALA A 194 -18.61 -3.70 -17.04
C ALA A 194 -17.65 -3.00 -16.07
N CYS A 195 -16.57 -2.46 -16.58
CA CYS A 195 -15.55 -1.79 -15.78
C CYS A 195 -14.77 -0.72 -16.57
N ALA A 196 -15.33 -0.28 -17.70
CA ALA A 196 -14.87 0.91 -18.42
C ALA A 196 -15.27 2.17 -17.64
N TRP A 197 -14.62 3.29 -17.94
CA TRP A 197 -14.93 4.56 -17.31
C TRP A 197 -16.42 4.94 -17.42
N ASP A 198 -17.05 4.59 -18.55
CA ASP A 198 -18.45 4.91 -18.85
C ASP A 198 -19.46 4.11 -17.99
N ASP A 199 -19.02 3.03 -17.34
CA ASP A 199 -19.88 2.14 -16.56
C ASP A 199 -20.08 2.59 -15.11
N PHE A 200 -19.36 3.61 -14.65
CA PHE A 200 -19.40 4.05 -13.27
C PHE A 200 -20.12 5.39 -13.12
N GLU A 201 -20.98 5.49 -12.11
CA GLU A 201 -21.62 6.73 -11.69
C GLU A 201 -21.24 7.06 -10.24
N VAL A 202 -21.14 8.36 -9.93
CA VAL A 202 -20.85 8.80 -8.55
C VAL A 202 -22.00 8.38 -7.65
N GLY A 203 -21.66 7.68 -6.58
CA GLY A 203 -22.64 7.10 -5.65
C GLY A 203 -22.80 5.59 -5.79
N ASP A 204 -22.36 4.98 -6.90
CA ASP A 204 -22.40 3.52 -7.06
C ASP A 204 -21.69 2.80 -5.92
N VAL A 205 -22.33 1.76 -5.41
CA VAL A 205 -21.76 0.85 -4.40
C VAL A 205 -21.64 -0.54 -5.01
N ILE A 206 -20.44 -1.07 -4.98
CA ILE A 206 -20.07 -2.40 -5.51
C ILE A 206 -19.65 -3.27 -4.34
N THR A 207 -20.35 -4.36 -4.07
CA THR A 207 -19.92 -5.41 -3.15
C THR A 207 -19.18 -6.47 -3.95
N HIS A 208 -17.92 -6.74 -3.59
CA HIS A 208 -17.12 -7.75 -4.25
C HIS A 208 -17.38 -9.10 -3.56
N GLU A 209 -18.08 -9.99 -4.27
CA GLU A 209 -18.67 -11.20 -3.67
C GLU A 209 -17.65 -12.29 -3.33
N VAL A 210 -16.47 -12.27 -3.96
CA VAL A 210 -15.45 -13.28 -3.74
C VAL A 210 -14.54 -12.87 -2.57
N GLY A 211 -14.52 -13.69 -1.52
CA GLY A 211 -13.59 -13.52 -0.41
C GLY A 211 -12.30 -14.32 -0.60
N ARG A 212 -11.28 -13.99 0.21
CA ARG A 212 -10.02 -14.70 0.27
C ARG A 212 -9.59 -14.96 1.71
N THR A 213 -9.42 -16.23 2.08
CA THR A 213 -8.86 -16.62 3.37
C THR A 213 -7.34 -16.54 3.32
N ILE A 214 -6.74 -15.93 4.34
CA ILE A 214 -5.29 -15.71 4.42
C ILE A 214 -4.62 -16.93 5.04
N GLY A 215 -3.74 -17.58 4.28
CA GLY A 215 -2.91 -18.67 4.77
C GLY A 215 -1.71 -18.18 5.59
N ASP A 216 -1.37 -18.87 6.67
CA ASP A 216 -0.21 -18.51 7.51
C ASP A 216 1.11 -18.61 6.73
N SER A 217 1.32 -19.71 5.99
CA SER A 217 2.52 -19.89 5.15
C SER A 217 2.62 -18.85 4.03
N GLU A 218 1.49 -18.49 3.42
CA GLU A 218 1.42 -17.46 2.40
C GLU A 218 1.82 -16.09 2.97
N HIS A 219 1.27 -15.72 4.13
CA HIS A 219 1.62 -14.49 4.81
C HIS A 219 3.14 -14.42 5.08
N MET A 220 3.71 -15.48 5.66
CA MET A 220 5.15 -15.56 5.96
C MET A 220 6.00 -15.42 4.70
N GLN A 221 5.65 -16.14 3.64
CA GLN A 221 6.37 -16.08 2.36
C GLN A 221 6.35 -14.69 1.76
N LEU A 222 5.19 -14.04 1.74
CA LEU A 222 5.04 -12.70 1.16
C LEU A 222 5.70 -11.62 2.02
N ALA A 223 5.60 -11.70 3.34
CA ALA A 223 6.28 -10.75 4.25
C ALA A 223 7.81 -10.80 4.05
N THR A 224 8.38 -11.99 3.89
CA THR A 224 9.82 -12.17 3.64
C THR A 224 10.23 -11.79 2.22
N LEU A 225 9.42 -12.08 1.21
CA LEU A 225 9.62 -11.62 -0.17
C LEU A 225 9.78 -10.09 -0.23
N LEU A 226 8.94 -9.39 0.52
CA LEU A 226 8.94 -7.93 0.59
C LEU A 226 10.04 -7.35 1.49
N ARG A 227 10.89 -8.17 2.13
CA ARG A 227 11.92 -7.72 3.08
C ARG A 227 11.35 -7.04 4.32
N ASN A 228 10.12 -7.37 4.73
CA ASN A 228 9.57 -6.83 5.96
C ASN A 228 10.24 -7.48 7.18
N SER A 229 10.97 -6.68 7.96
CA SER A 229 11.74 -7.15 9.12
C SER A 229 11.00 -6.99 10.45
N HIS A 230 9.80 -6.41 10.47
CA HIS A 230 9.10 -6.16 11.73
C HIS A 230 8.73 -7.49 12.42
N PRO A 231 9.19 -7.75 13.65
CA PRO A 231 9.03 -9.06 14.29
C PRO A 231 7.56 -9.44 14.53
N LEU A 232 6.66 -8.47 14.64
CA LEU A 232 5.21 -8.70 14.75
C LEU A 232 4.63 -9.56 13.61
N HIS A 233 5.26 -9.52 12.43
CA HIS A 233 4.76 -10.21 11.25
C HIS A 233 5.43 -11.59 11.04
N VAL A 234 6.64 -11.80 11.59
CA VAL A 234 7.47 -12.96 11.24
C VAL A 234 7.92 -13.79 12.43
N ASP A 235 7.91 -13.24 13.65
CA ASP A 235 8.37 -13.91 14.86
C ASP A 235 7.19 -14.24 15.80
N GLU A 236 6.85 -15.53 15.89
CA GLU A 236 5.77 -16.01 16.73
C GLU A 236 6.08 -15.84 18.22
N GLN A 237 7.34 -16.01 18.65
CA GLN A 237 7.71 -15.86 20.06
C GLN A 237 7.60 -14.40 20.51
N TYR A 238 8.08 -13.49 19.68
CA TYR A 238 7.88 -12.05 19.90
C TYR A 238 6.38 -11.71 19.96
N SER A 239 5.60 -12.23 19.02
CA SER A 239 4.18 -11.90 18.91
C SER A 239 3.35 -12.43 20.08
N ARG A 240 3.68 -13.58 20.65
CA ARG A 240 3.04 -14.10 21.87
C ARG A 240 3.15 -13.15 23.06
N SER A 241 4.25 -12.44 23.19
CA SER A 241 4.47 -11.48 24.28
C SER A 241 3.97 -10.09 23.96
N SER A 242 4.12 -9.63 22.71
CA SER A 242 4.04 -8.23 22.31
C SER A 242 2.82 -7.88 21.46
N SER A 243 2.20 -8.87 20.77
CA SER A 243 1.00 -8.67 19.95
C SER A 243 -0.28 -8.60 20.79
N PHE A 244 -1.22 -7.75 20.36
CA PHE A 244 -2.58 -7.71 20.91
C PHE A 244 -3.33 -9.05 20.73
N ALA A 245 -3.00 -9.80 19.67
CA ALA A 245 -3.63 -11.08 19.34
C ALA A 245 -2.89 -12.30 19.93
N LYS A 246 -1.75 -12.09 20.60
CA LYS A 246 -0.87 -13.16 21.10
C LYS A 246 -0.38 -14.14 20.03
N THR A 247 -0.38 -13.71 18.79
CA THR A 247 0.13 -14.40 17.62
C THR A 247 0.57 -13.36 16.58
N ARG A 248 1.19 -13.82 15.49
CA ARG A 248 1.60 -12.93 14.39
C ARG A 248 0.40 -12.22 13.77
N VAL A 249 0.57 -10.95 13.49
CA VAL A 249 -0.42 -10.12 12.79
C VAL A 249 -0.02 -10.03 11.33
N VAL A 250 -0.98 -10.18 10.42
CA VAL A 250 -0.73 -10.07 8.98
C VAL A 250 -0.24 -8.66 8.65
N HIS A 251 0.82 -8.58 7.83
CA HIS A 251 1.39 -7.29 7.40
C HIS A 251 0.33 -6.42 6.70
N GLY A 252 0.14 -5.18 7.17
CA GLY A 252 -0.91 -4.29 6.68
C GLY A 252 -0.84 -4.01 5.18
N GLY A 253 0.37 -3.89 4.61
CA GLY A 253 0.54 -3.72 3.17
C GLY A 253 0.05 -4.92 2.35
N LEU A 254 0.16 -6.15 2.88
CA LEU A 254 -0.43 -7.33 2.25
C LEU A 254 -1.96 -7.31 2.35
N VAL A 255 -2.52 -6.94 3.51
CA VAL A 255 -3.98 -6.78 3.69
C VAL A 255 -4.52 -5.77 2.67
N LEU A 256 -3.86 -4.61 2.54
CA LEU A 256 -4.19 -3.61 1.54
C LEU A 256 -4.17 -4.20 0.13
N SER A 257 -3.10 -4.93 -0.23
CA SER A 257 -2.95 -5.51 -1.56
C SER A 257 -4.03 -6.54 -1.90
N TRP A 258 -4.39 -7.41 -0.96
CA TRP A 258 -5.50 -8.36 -1.17
C TRP A 258 -6.85 -7.65 -1.33
N VAL A 259 -7.13 -6.62 -0.55
CA VAL A 259 -8.38 -5.86 -0.65
C VAL A 259 -8.47 -5.10 -1.99
N LEU A 260 -7.36 -4.48 -2.43
CA LEU A 260 -7.33 -3.83 -3.74
C LEU A 260 -7.49 -4.85 -4.88
N ALA A 261 -6.84 -6.01 -4.78
CA ALA A 261 -6.95 -7.07 -5.78
C ALA A 261 -8.35 -7.68 -5.84
N LEU A 262 -9.01 -7.92 -4.70
CA LEU A 262 -10.39 -8.39 -4.65
C LEU A 262 -11.36 -7.42 -5.34
N SER A 263 -11.11 -6.10 -5.21
CA SER A 263 -11.92 -5.08 -5.89
C SER A 263 -11.61 -4.94 -7.38
N SER A 264 -10.40 -5.28 -7.79
CA SER A 264 -9.88 -4.97 -9.15
C SER A 264 -10.64 -5.69 -10.26
N ARG A 265 -11.17 -6.88 -9.98
CA ARG A 265 -11.96 -7.66 -10.93
C ARG A 265 -13.17 -6.88 -11.43
N ASP A 266 -13.82 -6.11 -10.56
CA ASP A 266 -15.04 -5.38 -10.84
C ASP A 266 -14.82 -3.89 -11.11
N THR A 267 -13.59 -3.39 -10.90
CA THR A 267 -13.27 -1.95 -11.01
C THR A 267 -12.11 -1.63 -11.95
N ALA A 268 -11.24 -2.60 -12.28
CA ALA A 268 -9.98 -2.31 -12.95
C ALA A 268 -9.76 -3.03 -14.29
N GLY A 269 -10.74 -3.80 -14.81
CA GLY A 269 -10.56 -4.59 -16.04
C GLY A 269 -10.29 -3.77 -17.31
N CYS A 270 -10.70 -2.50 -17.37
CA CYS A 270 -10.31 -1.53 -18.39
C CYS A 270 -9.25 -0.56 -17.91
N GLY A 271 -8.57 -0.87 -16.81
CA GLY A 271 -7.57 -0.04 -16.18
C GLY A 271 -6.30 0.11 -17.01
N VAL A 272 -5.70 1.28 -16.88
CA VAL A 272 -4.41 1.63 -17.49
C VAL A 272 -3.36 1.84 -16.42
N TRP A 273 -3.70 2.61 -15.36
CA TRP A 273 -2.76 2.98 -14.32
C TRP A 273 -3.44 3.28 -12.99
N ASP A 274 -2.76 2.99 -11.88
CA ASP A 274 -3.10 3.50 -10.57
C ASP A 274 -2.58 4.94 -10.43
N LEU A 275 -3.49 5.91 -10.43
CA LEU A 275 -3.13 7.32 -10.26
C LEU A 275 -2.76 7.67 -8.81
N GLY A 276 -3.11 6.81 -7.87
CA GLY A 276 -2.69 6.91 -6.49
C GLY A 276 -3.72 6.43 -5.48
N LEU A 277 -3.25 6.42 -4.23
CA LEU A 277 -4.05 6.06 -3.06
C LEU A 277 -4.00 7.21 -2.05
N ASP A 278 -5.08 7.40 -1.29
CA ASP A 278 -5.15 8.42 -0.25
C ASP A 278 -6.08 8.01 0.89
N GLU A 279 -6.03 8.75 2.01
CA GLU A 279 -6.90 8.56 3.17
C GLU A 279 -6.96 7.09 3.64
N GLY A 280 -5.82 6.39 3.57
CA GLY A 280 -5.72 4.98 3.93
C GLY A 280 -5.51 4.77 5.43
N ALA A 281 -6.22 3.79 5.99
CA ALA A 281 -6.05 3.37 7.38
C ALA A 281 -6.34 1.88 7.57
N HIS A 282 -5.82 1.33 8.68
CA HIS A 282 -6.11 -0.03 9.13
C HIS A 282 -6.87 0.01 10.47
N PRO A 283 -8.22 0.04 10.46
CA PRO A 283 -9.02 0.12 11.68
C PRO A 283 -8.88 -1.09 12.60
N SER A 284 -8.65 -2.29 12.04
CA SER A 284 -8.49 -3.54 12.78
C SER A 284 -7.39 -4.40 12.19
N GLY A 285 -6.75 -5.23 13.01
CA GLY A 285 -5.75 -6.20 12.56
C GLY A 285 -6.37 -7.43 11.89
N VAL A 286 -5.58 -8.07 11.04
CA VAL A 286 -5.91 -9.33 10.36
C VAL A 286 -4.97 -10.42 10.85
N LEU A 287 -5.50 -11.61 11.04
CA LEU A 287 -4.76 -12.82 11.43
C LEU A 287 -4.83 -13.86 10.31
N ALA A 288 -3.87 -14.78 10.29
CA ALA A 288 -3.99 -15.96 9.46
C ALA A 288 -5.28 -16.74 9.83
N GLY A 289 -6.01 -17.20 8.83
CA GLY A 289 -7.33 -17.79 8.97
C GLY A 289 -8.50 -16.81 8.78
N ASP A 290 -8.30 -15.50 8.90
CA ASP A 290 -9.33 -14.53 8.56
C ASP A 290 -9.61 -14.56 7.04
N THR A 291 -10.86 -14.40 6.65
CA THR A 291 -11.29 -14.28 5.25
C THR A 291 -11.59 -12.81 4.94
N LEU A 292 -10.86 -12.25 3.98
CA LEU A 292 -11.02 -10.87 3.54
C LEU A 292 -12.07 -10.77 2.42
N PHE A 293 -12.83 -9.69 2.45
CA PHE A 293 -13.75 -9.25 1.41
C PHE A 293 -13.56 -7.76 1.15
N ALA A 294 -14.10 -7.26 0.03
CA ALA A 294 -13.99 -5.84 -0.33
C ALA A 294 -15.35 -5.25 -0.76
N ALA A 295 -15.49 -3.93 -0.57
CA ALA A 295 -16.56 -3.13 -1.14
C ALA A 295 -15.99 -1.79 -1.62
N SER A 296 -16.55 -1.28 -2.72
CA SER A 296 -16.15 0.00 -3.31
C SER A 296 -17.35 0.93 -3.44
N LYS A 297 -17.13 2.23 -3.22
CA LYS A 297 -18.10 3.28 -3.54
C LYS A 297 -17.44 4.28 -4.48
N VAL A 298 -18.05 4.58 -5.60
CA VAL A 298 -17.59 5.63 -6.51
C VAL A 298 -17.83 7.00 -5.87
N ILE A 299 -16.75 7.76 -5.65
CA ILE A 299 -16.83 9.07 -5.00
C ILE A 299 -16.49 10.24 -5.94
N ALA A 300 -15.75 9.98 -7.03
CA ALA A 300 -15.51 10.96 -8.07
C ALA A 300 -15.28 10.27 -9.42
N ARG A 301 -15.58 11.01 -10.49
CA ARG A 301 -15.36 10.60 -11.87
C ARG A 301 -15.02 11.83 -12.69
N GLU A 302 -13.90 11.80 -13.41
CA GLU A 302 -13.42 12.95 -14.16
C GLU A 302 -12.94 12.51 -15.54
N GLU A 303 -13.14 13.35 -16.55
CA GLU A 303 -12.52 13.17 -17.85
C GLU A 303 -11.03 13.50 -17.74
N ALA A 304 -10.16 12.63 -18.24
CA ALA A 304 -8.71 12.85 -18.14
C ALA A 304 -8.13 13.25 -19.48
N LYS A 305 -8.30 12.40 -20.51
CA LYS A 305 -7.72 12.58 -21.85
C LYS A 305 -8.51 11.79 -22.88
N SER A 306 -8.21 11.97 -24.16
CA SER A 306 -8.86 11.22 -25.23
C SER A 306 -8.79 9.70 -24.98
N GLY A 307 -9.93 9.05 -24.95
CA GLY A 307 -10.07 7.60 -24.73
C GLY A 307 -10.01 7.14 -23.26
N ALA A 308 -9.89 8.05 -22.27
CA ALA A 308 -9.82 7.68 -20.87
C ALA A 308 -10.40 8.73 -19.92
N GLY A 309 -10.69 8.30 -18.70
CA GLY A 309 -11.02 9.16 -17.57
C GLY A 309 -10.54 8.54 -16.25
N SER A 310 -10.55 9.31 -15.19
CA SER A 310 -10.29 8.82 -13.85
C SER A 310 -11.57 8.48 -13.12
N VAL A 311 -11.51 7.41 -12.32
CA VAL A 311 -12.57 7.06 -11.35
C VAL A 311 -11.91 6.92 -9.99
N THR A 312 -12.48 7.61 -9.01
CA THR A 312 -12.02 7.52 -7.61
C THR A 312 -13.02 6.72 -6.80
N PHE A 313 -12.52 5.69 -6.17
CA PHE A 313 -13.26 4.78 -5.31
C PHE A 313 -12.90 4.99 -3.84
N ARG A 314 -13.88 5.08 -2.97
CA ARG A 314 -13.68 4.76 -1.55
C ARG A 314 -13.77 3.25 -1.41
N LEU A 315 -12.65 2.60 -1.13
CA LEU A 315 -12.51 1.16 -1.01
C LEU A 315 -12.40 0.76 0.46
N VAL A 316 -13.11 -0.29 0.82
CA VAL A 316 -13.15 -0.84 2.18
C VAL A 316 -12.90 -2.34 2.13
N GLY A 317 -11.98 -2.81 2.97
CA GLY A 317 -11.79 -4.23 3.27
C GLY A 317 -12.45 -4.60 4.59
N VAL A 318 -13.17 -5.71 4.60
CA VAL A 318 -13.76 -6.29 5.81
C VAL A 318 -13.34 -7.75 5.95
N LYS A 319 -13.43 -8.29 7.17
CA LYS A 319 -13.08 -9.68 7.42
C LYS A 319 -14.23 -10.48 7.97
N ASN A 320 -14.28 -11.76 7.62
CA ASN A 320 -15.16 -12.82 8.15
C ASN A 320 -16.67 -12.60 7.95
N THR A 321 -17.07 -11.45 7.40
CA THR A 321 -18.46 -11.15 7.05
C THR A 321 -18.50 -10.47 5.69
N PRO A 322 -19.25 -10.98 4.69
CA PRO A 322 -19.36 -10.33 3.38
C PRO A 322 -19.93 -8.92 3.50
N PRO A 323 -19.45 -7.94 2.69
CA PRO A 323 -19.92 -6.55 2.75
C PRO A 323 -21.43 -6.39 2.56
N ARG A 324 -22.03 -7.20 1.69
CA ARG A 324 -23.48 -7.17 1.46
C ARG A 324 -24.25 -7.44 2.75
N ALA A 325 -23.83 -8.44 3.52
CA ALA A 325 -24.49 -8.77 4.78
C ALA A 325 -24.37 -7.64 5.82
N LEU A 326 -23.24 -6.94 5.86
CA LEU A 326 -23.04 -5.78 6.73
C LEU A 326 -23.93 -4.60 6.31
N LEU A 327 -24.02 -4.32 5.01
CA LEU A 327 -24.89 -3.26 4.48
C LEU A 327 -26.38 -3.56 4.75
N ASP A 328 -26.83 -4.80 4.58
CA ASP A 328 -28.20 -5.23 4.87
C ASP A 328 -28.54 -5.11 6.37
N GLN A 329 -27.52 -5.15 7.25
CA GLN A 329 -27.65 -4.87 8.69
C GLN A 329 -27.58 -3.37 9.03
N GLY A 330 -27.45 -2.49 8.03
CA GLY A 330 -27.36 -1.04 8.21
C GLY A 330 -25.97 -0.52 8.60
N ALA A 331 -24.90 -1.30 8.42
CA ALA A 331 -23.55 -0.85 8.71
C ALA A 331 -23.09 0.26 7.73
N ASP A 332 -22.53 1.32 8.27
CA ASP A 332 -21.88 2.37 7.46
C ASP A 332 -20.42 1.97 7.16
N LEU A 333 -20.21 1.35 5.99
CA LEU A 333 -18.91 0.88 5.57
C LEU A 333 -17.98 2.00 5.06
N PHE A 334 -18.53 3.08 4.49
CA PHE A 334 -17.72 4.02 3.70
C PHE A 334 -17.28 5.27 4.46
N THR A 335 -17.91 5.61 5.58
CA THR A 335 -17.41 6.66 6.46
C THR A 335 -16.13 6.21 7.17
N PRO A 336 -15.06 7.05 7.21
CA PRO A 336 -13.81 6.70 7.88
C PRO A 336 -14.01 6.32 9.35
N GLU A 337 -13.32 5.26 9.79
CA GLU A 337 -13.38 4.81 11.19
C GLU A 337 -12.59 5.71 12.15
N LEU A 338 -11.56 6.39 11.62
CA LEU A 338 -10.77 7.32 12.40
C LEU A 338 -11.65 8.51 12.83
N GLY A 339 -11.78 8.70 14.12
CA GLY A 339 -12.60 9.77 14.70
C GLY A 339 -14.06 9.42 14.98
N LYS A 340 -14.57 8.24 14.57
CA LYS A 340 -15.89 7.78 15.01
C LYS A 340 -15.92 7.51 16.52
N ALA A 341 -16.81 8.18 17.22
CA ALA A 341 -17.08 7.93 18.63
C ALA A 341 -17.94 6.65 18.81
N GLU A 342 -18.92 6.46 17.94
CA GLU A 342 -19.89 5.35 17.95
C GLU A 342 -20.07 4.75 16.56
N GLY A 343 -20.73 3.60 16.45
CA GLY A 343 -21.06 2.95 15.19
C GLY A 343 -19.87 2.41 14.41
N ARG A 344 -18.77 2.07 15.08
CA ARG A 344 -17.60 1.45 14.42
C ARG A 344 -17.94 0.07 13.89
N VAL A 345 -17.49 -0.20 12.67
CA VAL A 345 -17.58 -1.51 12.03
C VAL A 345 -16.34 -2.31 12.39
N LYS A 346 -16.47 -3.22 13.37
CA LYS A 346 -15.35 -4.02 13.90
C LYS A 346 -14.71 -4.96 12.86
N GLU A 347 -15.47 -5.35 11.85
CA GLU A 347 -15.03 -6.18 10.73
C GLU A 347 -14.13 -5.42 9.76
N LYS A 348 -14.16 -4.07 9.76
CA LYS A 348 -13.37 -3.25 8.85
C LYS A 348 -11.88 -3.33 9.19
N VAL A 349 -11.08 -3.75 8.21
CA VAL A 349 -9.63 -3.98 8.37
C VAL A 349 -8.78 -3.02 7.56
N VAL A 350 -9.34 -2.49 6.49
CA VAL A 350 -8.70 -1.46 5.63
C VAL A 350 -9.77 -0.51 5.10
N GLU A 351 -9.41 0.74 5.00
CA GLU A 351 -10.16 1.76 4.27
C GLU A 351 -9.17 2.65 3.53
N ILE A 352 -9.48 3.00 2.28
CA ILE A 352 -8.59 3.79 1.43
C ILE A 352 -9.36 4.40 0.27
N THR A 353 -8.89 5.53 -0.23
CA THR A 353 -9.32 6.09 -1.49
C THR A 353 -8.37 5.65 -2.59
N ARG A 354 -8.87 5.08 -3.69
CA ARG A 354 -8.08 4.64 -4.86
C ARG A 354 -8.56 5.37 -6.10
N THR A 355 -7.66 5.98 -6.85
CA THR A 355 -7.97 6.60 -8.15
C THR A 355 -7.33 5.82 -9.28
N LEU A 356 -8.15 5.37 -10.23
CA LEU A 356 -7.72 4.60 -11.40
C LEU A 356 -7.89 5.42 -12.67
N LEU A 357 -6.94 5.33 -13.60
CA LEU A 357 -7.12 5.74 -14.98
C LEU A 357 -7.74 4.57 -15.74
N LEU A 358 -8.96 4.75 -16.25
CA LEU A 358 -9.72 3.74 -16.98
C LEU A 358 -9.95 4.18 -18.41
N ARG A 359 -9.90 3.20 -19.33
CA ARG A 359 -10.28 3.45 -20.75
C ARG A 359 -11.78 3.57 -20.87
N ARG A 360 -12.21 4.35 -21.87
CA ARG A 360 -13.60 4.45 -22.31
C ARG A 360 -13.96 3.28 -23.23
N ARG A 361 -15.24 3.02 -23.41
CA ARG A 361 -15.73 1.95 -24.31
C ARG A 361 -15.46 2.28 -25.78
N SER A 362 -15.57 3.55 -26.16
CA SER A 362 -15.41 4.03 -27.54
C SER A 362 -15.04 5.52 -27.56
#